data_6e42d4c3a4f108aa56bd2d1676413c67
#
_entry.id   6e42d4c3a4f108aa56bd2d1676413c67
#
_cell.length_a   1.000
_cell.length_b   1.000
_cell.length_c   1.000
_cell.angle_alpha   90.00
_cell.angle_beta   90.00
_cell.angle_gamma   90.00
#
_symmetry.space_group_name_H-M   'P 1'
#
loop_
_entity.id
_entity.type
_entity.pdbx_description
1 polymer ?
#
loop_
_entity_poly.entity_id
_entity_poly.type
_entity_poly.pdbx_seq_one_letter_code
_entity_poly.pdbx_strand_id
1 'polypeptide(L)'
;VDISGKWGADEFNAAIDEFSKQVSDGQIRNIKGNSYKEDLVNGDTLAAIVWSGDIVQLNAENGDKWDFIVPEAGGTIWNDNFMVPIGSPSKSNAEELINYYYDPAVAAEVAAYVNYITPVAGAKEAAAAIDPELASNTLIFPDDDMLSRSYVFRGLDNSEEQAFNTAFQSVLLGSA
;
A
#
# COMPACT_ATOMS: atom_id res chain seq x y z
N VAL A 1 11.17 13.18 4.55
CA VAL A 1 11.71 13.21 3.16
C VAL A 1 10.56 12.86 2.23
N ASP A 2 10.35 13.69 1.21
CA ASP A 2 9.41 13.36 0.13
C ASP A 2 10.02 12.25 -0.75
N ILE A 3 9.46 11.04 -0.66
CA ILE A 3 9.96 9.86 -1.37
C ILE A 3 9.72 9.90 -2.89
N SER A 4 8.87 10.78 -3.38
CA SER A 4 8.68 11.05 -4.81
C SER A 4 9.68 12.06 -5.37
N GLY A 5 10.33 12.82 -4.48
CA GLY A 5 11.26 13.89 -4.79
C GLY A 5 12.68 13.43 -5.06
N LYS A 6 13.62 14.38 -4.91
CA LYS A 6 15.05 14.11 -5.05
C LYS A 6 15.62 13.68 -3.70
N TRP A 7 16.03 12.44 -3.62
CA TRP A 7 16.78 11.84 -2.51
C TRP A 7 17.78 10.82 -3.07
N GLY A 8 18.79 10.46 -2.33
CA GLY A 8 19.84 9.55 -2.79
C GLY A 8 20.35 8.66 -1.66
N ALA A 9 21.59 8.22 -1.80
CA ALA A 9 22.21 7.27 -0.88
C ALA A 9 22.31 7.82 0.55
N ASP A 10 22.53 9.11 0.74
CA ASP A 10 22.69 9.69 2.09
C ASP A 10 21.38 9.61 2.88
N GLU A 11 20.26 10.01 2.29
CA GLU A 11 18.95 9.94 2.91
C GLU A 11 18.51 8.48 3.13
N PHE A 12 18.77 7.61 2.14
CA PHE A 12 18.48 6.20 2.28
C PHE A 12 19.29 5.55 3.41
N ASN A 13 20.58 5.79 3.47
CA ASN A 13 21.45 5.23 4.51
C ASN A 13 21.05 5.75 5.90
N ALA A 14 20.69 7.02 6.04
CA ALA A 14 20.19 7.55 7.30
C ALA A 14 18.91 6.84 7.76
N ALA A 15 18.01 6.49 6.83
CA ALA A 15 16.80 5.72 7.14
C ALA A 15 17.13 4.28 7.52
N ILE A 16 18.08 3.64 6.83
CA ILE A 16 18.55 2.26 7.13
C ILE A 16 19.25 2.20 8.50
N ASP A 17 20.07 3.20 8.85
CA ASP A 17 20.74 3.27 10.15
C ASP A 17 19.72 3.35 11.29
N GLU A 18 18.70 4.21 11.16
CA GLU A 18 17.63 4.28 12.15
C GLU A 18 16.82 2.97 12.22
N PHE A 19 16.52 2.36 11.07
CA PHE A 19 15.82 1.10 11.00
C PHE A 19 16.60 -0.03 11.67
N SER A 20 17.91 -0.14 11.39
CA SER A 20 18.83 -1.09 12.02
C SER A 20 18.85 -0.92 13.55
N LYS A 21 18.91 0.35 14.00
CA LYS A 21 18.86 0.67 15.43
C LYS A 21 17.55 0.20 16.06
N GLN A 22 16.41 0.47 15.44
CA GLN A 22 15.10 0.04 15.95
C GLN A 22 14.96 -1.49 16.03
N VAL A 23 15.57 -2.21 15.07
CA VAL A 23 15.63 -3.67 15.08
C VAL A 23 16.52 -4.16 16.23
N SER A 24 17.72 -3.59 16.41
CA SER A 24 18.68 -3.98 17.45
C SER A 24 18.17 -3.67 18.86
N ASP A 25 17.43 -2.58 19.02
CA ASP A 25 16.82 -2.16 20.29
C ASP A 25 15.56 -2.98 20.65
N GLY A 26 15.12 -3.88 19.73
CA GLY A 26 13.94 -4.71 19.91
C GLY A 26 12.60 -3.96 19.76
N GLN A 27 12.60 -2.74 19.25
CA GLN A 27 11.38 -1.98 18.96
C GLN A 27 10.65 -2.58 17.75
N ILE A 28 11.41 -3.03 16.74
CA ILE A 28 10.87 -3.77 15.62
C ILE A 28 11.05 -5.25 15.89
N ARG A 29 9.94 -5.93 16.20
CA ARG A 29 9.94 -7.35 16.56
C ARG A 29 10.20 -8.25 15.35
N ASN A 30 9.52 -8.00 14.25
CA ASN A 30 9.56 -8.83 13.06
C ASN A 30 9.46 -7.97 11.80
N ILE A 31 10.10 -8.45 10.75
CA ILE A 31 9.95 -7.95 9.39
C ILE A 31 9.47 -9.13 8.55
N LYS A 32 8.23 -9.07 8.11
CA LYS A 32 7.57 -10.18 7.39
C LYS A 32 6.56 -9.65 6.37
N GLY A 33 6.12 -10.52 5.47
CA GLY A 33 5.03 -10.22 4.56
C GLY A 33 3.67 -10.23 5.26
N ASN A 34 2.62 -10.62 4.57
CA ASN A 34 1.22 -10.49 5.03
C ASN A 34 0.87 -11.26 6.32
N SER A 35 1.77 -12.11 6.84
CA SER A 35 1.56 -12.81 8.10
C SER A 35 1.55 -11.91 9.36
N TYR A 36 1.82 -10.61 9.23
CA TYR A 36 1.62 -9.65 10.33
C TYR A 36 0.16 -9.60 10.83
N LYS A 37 -0.79 -10.00 9.97
CA LYS A 37 -2.22 -10.05 10.34
C LYS A 37 -2.48 -10.98 11.52
N GLU A 38 -1.82 -12.14 11.54
CA GLU A 38 -1.91 -13.09 12.64
C GLU A 38 -1.35 -12.51 13.95
N ASP A 39 -0.24 -11.78 13.88
CA ASP A 39 0.36 -11.15 15.07
C ASP A 39 -0.54 -10.07 15.66
N LEU A 40 -1.23 -9.29 14.81
CA LEU A 40 -2.22 -8.29 15.26
C LEU A 40 -3.42 -8.96 15.93
N VAL A 41 -3.97 -10.01 15.33
CA VAL A 41 -5.13 -10.75 15.86
C VAL A 41 -4.82 -11.41 17.20
N ASN A 42 -3.63 -12.00 17.32
CA ASN A 42 -3.18 -12.68 18.54
C ASN A 42 -2.73 -11.70 19.65
N GLY A 43 -2.57 -10.41 19.33
CA GLY A 43 -2.03 -9.42 20.26
C GLY A 43 -0.52 -9.52 20.48
N ASP A 44 0.19 -10.23 19.60
CA ASP A 44 1.64 -10.36 19.61
C ASP A 44 2.35 -9.06 19.21
N THR A 45 1.66 -8.19 18.47
CA THR A 45 2.13 -6.90 17.98
C THR A 45 1.05 -5.84 18.24
N LEU A 46 1.46 -4.70 18.80
CA LEU A 46 0.55 -3.59 19.10
C LEU A 46 0.38 -2.62 17.95
N ALA A 47 1.38 -2.50 17.09
CA ALA A 47 1.40 -1.65 15.92
C ALA A 47 2.21 -2.32 14.80
N ALA A 48 1.82 -2.10 13.56
CA ALA A 48 2.50 -2.64 12.39
C ALA A 48 2.41 -1.67 11.21
N ILE A 49 3.38 -1.71 10.30
CA ILE A 49 3.24 -1.11 8.98
C ILE A 49 2.46 -2.11 8.13
N VAL A 50 1.32 -1.69 7.60
CA VAL A 50 0.30 -2.58 7.03
C VAL A 50 -0.28 -2.02 5.74
N TRP A 51 -0.93 -2.88 4.98
CA TRP A 51 -1.78 -2.48 3.86
C TRP A 51 -3.13 -1.99 4.38
N SER A 52 -3.64 -0.88 3.84
CA SER A 52 -4.91 -0.29 4.29
C SER A 52 -6.10 -1.24 4.17
N GLY A 53 -6.20 -1.96 3.05
CA GLY A 53 -7.28 -2.92 2.82
C GLY A 53 -7.27 -4.09 3.79
N ASP A 54 -6.10 -4.50 4.30
CA ASP A 54 -6.01 -5.56 5.29
C ASP A 54 -6.66 -5.16 6.64
N ILE A 55 -6.57 -3.89 7.02
CA ILE A 55 -7.20 -3.38 8.25
C ILE A 55 -8.72 -3.35 8.12
N VAL A 56 -9.23 -2.97 6.95
CA VAL A 56 -10.68 -3.04 6.68
C VAL A 56 -11.18 -4.48 6.83
N GLN A 57 -10.48 -5.46 6.25
CA GLN A 57 -10.83 -6.88 6.36
C GLN A 57 -10.71 -7.40 7.79
N LEU A 58 -9.62 -7.09 8.49
CA LEU A 58 -9.42 -7.52 9.88
C LEU A 58 -10.51 -7.00 10.80
N ASN A 59 -10.93 -5.75 10.64
CA ASN A 59 -12.02 -5.17 11.43
C ASN A 59 -13.36 -5.82 11.10
N ALA A 60 -13.64 -6.10 9.83
CA ALA A 60 -14.86 -6.81 9.44
C ALA A 60 -14.94 -8.22 10.04
N GLU A 61 -13.82 -8.94 10.16
CA GLU A 61 -13.75 -10.30 10.68
C GLU A 61 -13.70 -10.37 12.22
N ASN A 62 -13.13 -9.37 12.89
CA ASN A 62 -12.80 -9.43 14.33
C ASN A 62 -13.48 -8.34 15.17
N GLY A 63 -14.33 -7.50 14.56
CA GLY A 63 -14.85 -6.26 15.15
C GLY A 63 -13.82 -5.13 15.08
N ASP A 64 -14.26 -3.90 15.21
CA ASP A 64 -13.45 -2.68 15.09
C ASP A 64 -12.41 -2.58 16.23
N LYS A 65 -11.24 -3.18 16.02
CA LYS A 65 -10.15 -3.24 17.00
C LYS A 65 -8.93 -2.44 16.59
N TRP A 66 -8.78 -2.13 15.31
CA TRP A 66 -7.58 -1.49 14.77
C TRP A 66 -7.91 -0.23 13.99
N ASP A 67 -7.14 0.82 14.23
CA ASP A 67 -7.16 2.02 13.42
C ASP A 67 -6.02 1.99 12.38
N PHE A 68 -6.29 2.50 11.19
CA PHE A 68 -5.28 2.75 10.18
C PHE A 68 -4.91 4.23 10.18
N ILE A 69 -3.64 4.53 10.43
CA ILE A 69 -3.14 5.89 10.56
C ILE A 69 -2.13 6.18 9.46
N VAL A 70 -2.36 7.24 8.67
CA VAL A 70 -1.32 7.87 7.85
C VAL A 70 -0.64 8.93 8.70
N PRO A 71 0.65 8.77 9.08
CA PRO A 71 1.36 9.73 9.93
C PRO A 71 1.43 11.13 9.30
N GLU A 72 1.75 12.17 10.09
CA GLU A 72 2.01 13.51 9.56
C GLU A 72 3.16 13.54 8.55
N ALA A 73 4.15 12.65 8.72
CA ALA A 73 5.25 12.47 7.77
C ALA A 73 4.80 11.90 6.42
N GLY A 74 3.57 11.41 6.33
CA GLY A 74 2.97 10.85 5.14
C GLY A 74 3.01 9.33 5.07
N GLY A 75 2.33 8.79 4.07
CA GLY A 75 2.28 7.39 3.72
C GLY A 75 2.68 7.14 2.26
N THR A 76 2.70 5.89 1.88
CA THR A 76 2.96 5.50 0.50
C THR A 76 1.68 5.17 -0.25
N ILE A 77 1.58 5.62 -1.49
CA ILE A 77 0.55 5.20 -2.44
C ILE A 77 1.23 4.59 -3.66
N TRP A 78 0.66 3.54 -4.21
CA TRP A 78 1.19 2.85 -5.39
C TRP A 78 0.07 2.53 -6.37
N ASN A 79 0.44 2.10 -7.57
CA ASN A 79 -0.50 1.70 -8.60
C ASN A 79 -0.11 0.34 -9.15
N ASP A 80 -1.06 -0.59 -9.16
CA ASP A 80 -0.95 -1.82 -9.94
C ASP A 80 -1.38 -1.56 -11.38
N ASN A 81 -0.80 -2.27 -12.32
CA ASN A 81 -1.03 -2.07 -13.75
C ASN A 81 -1.50 -3.37 -14.40
N PHE A 82 -2.53 -3.27 -15.24
CA PHE A 82 -2.83 -4.31 -16.17
C PHE A 82 -1.78 -4.36 -17.28
N MET A 83 -1.28 -5.55 -17.58
CA MET A 83 -0.25 -5.76 -18.59
C MET A 83 -0.72 -6.78 -19.63
N VAL A 84 -0.57 -6.45 -20.91
CA VAL A 84 -0.81 -7.39 -22.00
C VAL A 84 0.52 -7.72 -22.65
N PRO A 85 1.03 -8.97 -22.55
CA PRO A 85 2.31 -9.36 -23.13
C PRO A 85 2.35 -9.11 -24.64
N ILE A 86 3.53 -8.69 -25.13
CA ILE A 86 3.76 -8.53 -26.57
C ILE A 86 3.54 -9.87 -27.28
N GLY A 87 2.75 -9.87 -28.37
CA GLY A 87 2.44 -11.09 -29.13
C GLY A 87 1.32 -11.93 -28.54
N SER A 88 0.62 -11.49 -27.49
CA SER A 88 -0.57 -12.17 -26.98
C SER A 88 -1.62 -12.37 -28.09
N PRO A 89 -2.11 -13.61 -28.32
CA PRO A 89 -3.15 -13.86 -29.30
C PRO A 89 -4.52 -13.31 -28.87
N SER A 90 -4.69 -12.97 -27.58
CA SER A 90 -5.94 -12.51 -26.99
C SER A 90 -5.89 -11.03 -26.58
N LYS A 91 -5.05 -10.23 -27.25
CA LYS A 91 -4.86 -8.81 -26.89
C LYS A 91 -6.20 -8.05 -26.86
N SER A 92 -7.02 -8.18 -27.91
CA SER A 92 -8.30 -7.46 -27.97
C SER A 92 -9.27 -7.86 -26.86
N ASN A 93 -9.32 -9.15 -26.50
CA ASN A 93 -10.16 -9.61 -25.39
C ASN A 93 -9.67 -9.06 -24.05
N ALA A 94 -8.33 -8.97 -23.85
CA ALA A 94 -7.75 -8.38 -22.65
C ALA A 94 -8.07 -6.88 -22.56
N GLU A 95 -7.97 -6.15 -23.66
CA GLU A 95 -8.33 -4.71 -23.74
C GLU A 95 -9.82 -4.49 -23.46
N GLU A 96 -10.70 -5.36 -23.94
CA GLU A 96 -12.14 -5.31 -23.66
C GLU A 96 -12.44 -5.55 -22.17
N LEU A 97 -11.78 -6.55 -21.55
CA LEU A 97 -11.88 -6.81 -20.10
C LEU A 97 -11.38 -5.63 -19.27
N ILE A 98 -10.23 -5.05 -19.65
CA ILE A 98 -9.69 -3.87 -18.97
C ILE A 98 -10.67 -2.69 -19.09
N ASN A 99 -11.23 -2.46 -20.29
CA ASN A 99 -12.21 -1.40 -20.50
C ASN A 99 -13.48 -1.61 -19.65
N TYR A 100 -13.95 -2.85 -19.52
CA TYR A 100 -15.08 -3.20 -18.64
C TYR A 100 -14.78 -2.86 -17.16
N TYR A 101 -13.55 -3.13 -16.69
CA TYR A 101 -13.12 -2.76 -15.33
C TYR A 101 -13.20 -1.24 -15.09
N TYR A 102 -13.00 -0.41 -16.12
CA TYR A 102 -13.08 1.06 -16.00
C TYR A 102 -14.50 1.62 -16.08
N ASP A 103 -15.54 0.78 -16.16
CA ASP A 103 -16.91 1.21 -15.89
C ASP A 103 -17.05 1.60 -14.42
N PRO A 104 -17.57 2.81 -14.08
CA PRO A 104 -17.65 3.28 -12.71
C PRO A 104 -18.43 2.35 -11.76
N ALA A 105 -19.48 1.70 -12.25
CA ALA A 105 -20.28 0.77 -11.44
C ALA A 105 -19.48 -0.51 -11.14
N VAL A 106 -18.79 -1.05 -12.14
CA VAL A 106 -17.93 -2.21 -11.99
C VAL A 106 -16.74 -1.89 -11.06
N ALA A 107 -16.10 -0.74 -11.25
CA ALA A 107 -14.99 -0.30 -10.40
C ALA A 107 -15.42 -0.11 -8.94
N ALA A 108 -16.63 0.36 -8.69
CA ALA A 108 -17.19 0.48 -7.34
C ALA A 108 -17.39 -0.88 -6.68
N GLU A 109 -17.93 -1.87 -7.41
CA GLU A 109 -18.08 -3.24 -6.92
C GLU A 109 -16.73 -3.89 -6.61
N VAL A 110 -15.74 -3.69 -7.48
CA VAL A 110 -14.38 -4.20 -7.25
C VAL A 110 -13.75 -3.54 -6.04
N ALA A 111 -13.85 -2.20 -5.90
CA ALA A 111 -13.33 -1.48 -4.74
C ALA A 111 -13.96 -1.95 -3.42
N ALA A 112 -15.26 -2.23 -3.43
CA ALA A 112 -15.98 -2.80 -2.29
C ALA A 112 -15.46 -4.20 -1.91
N TYR A 113 -15.12 -5.01 -2.90
CA TYR A 113 -14.63 -6.36 -2.68
C TYR A 113 -13.17 -6.42 -2.22
N VAL A 114 -12.29 -5.63 -2.85
CA VAL A 114 -10.84 -5.66 -2.55
C VAL A 114 -10.43 -4.73 -1.41
N ASN A 115 -11.28 -3.76 -1.06
CA ASN A 115 -11.06 -2.71 -0.04
C ASN A 115 -9.84 -1.83 -0.31
N TYR A 116 -9.55 -1.53 -1.58
CA TYR A 116 -8.47 -0.64 -2.01
C TYR A 116 -8.98 0.48 -2.89
N ILE A 117 -8.17 1.54 -3.00
CA ILE A 117 -8.45 2.72 -3.81
C ILE A 117 -8.62 2.31 -5.27
N THR A 118 -9.66 2.83 -5.93
CA THR A 118 -9.84 2.70 -7.38
C THR A 118 -9.42 3.98 -8.10
N PRO A 119 -8.72 3.90 -9.24
CA PRO A 119 -8.37 5.06 -10.05
C PRO A 119 -9.51 5.54 -10.96
N VAL A 120 -10.68 4.90 -10.92
CA VAL A 120 -11.77 5.15 -11.86
C VAL A 120 -12.61 6.34 -11.41
N ALA A 121 -12.67 7.38 -12.24
CA ALA A 121 -13.53 8.53 -12.01
C ALA A 121 -15.01 8.12 -11.99
N GLY A 122 -15.78 8.66 -11.02
CA GLY A 122 -17.20 8.31 -10.87
C GLY A 122 -17.47 7.04 -10.05
N ALA A 123 -16.44 6.29 -9.68
CA ALA A 123 -16.61 5.09 -8.86
C ALA A 123 -17.11 5.41 -7.44
N LYS A 124 -16.74 6.55 -6.86
CA LYS A 124 -17.24 6.99 -5.55
C LYS A 124 -18.75 7.24 -5.57
N GLU A 125 -19.24 7.91 -6.59
CA GLU A 125 -20.66 8.18 -6.78
C GLU A 125 -21.44 6.88 -7.04
N ALA A 126 -20.88 5.95 -7.81
CA ALA A 126 -21.45 4.63 -8.00
C ALA A 126 -21.48 3.82 -6.72
N ALA A 127 -20.40 3.87 -5.91
CA ALA A 127 -20.33 3.22 -4.60
C ALA A 127 -21.39 3.77 -3.63
N ALA A 128 -21.65 5.08 -3.64
CA ALA A 128 -22.68 5.67 -2.80
C ALA A 128 -24.11 5.15 -3.09
N ALA A 129 -24.35 4.70 -4.32
CA ALA A 129 -25.61 4.07 -4.70
C ALA A 129 -25.73 2.61 -4.22
N ILE A 130 -24.59 1.94 -3.99
CA ILE A 130 -24.50 0.58 -3.45
C ILE A 130 -24.55 0.64 -1.92
N ASP A 131 -23.65 1.41 -1.33
CA ASP A 131 -23.49 1.58 0.11
C ASP A 131 -22.87 2.96 0.43
N PRO A 132 -23.64 3.87 1.09
CA PRO A 132 -23.13 5.17 1.49
C PRO A 132 -21.93 5.12 2.47
N GLU A 133 -21.84 4.08 3.32
CA GLU A 133 -20.72 3.91 4.25
C GLU A 133 -19.45 3.58 3.49
N LEU A 134 -19.53 2.72 2.49
CA LEU A 134 -18.42 2.43 1.58
C LEU A 134 -17.88 3.71 0.91
N ALA A 135 -18.78 4.54 0.37
CA ALA A 135 -18.39 5.79 -0.30
C ALA A 135 -17.76 6.83 0.65
N SER A 136 -18.03 6.73 1.93
CA SER A 136 -17.45 7.59 2.98
C SER A 136 -16.13 7.06 3.55
N ASN A 137 -15.75 5.81 3.23
CA ASN A 137 -14.51 5.22 3.71
C ASN A 137 -13.30 5.82 3.01
N THR A 138 -12.52 6.64 3.73
CA THR A 138 -11.35 7.35 3.19
C THR A 138 -10.19 6.41 2.84
N LEU A 139 -10.17 5.18 3.33
CA LEU A 139 -9.17 4.17 2.93
C LEU A 139 -9.45 3.60 1.53
N ILE A 140 -10.67 3.75 1.02
CA ILE A 140 -11.09 3.28 -0.31
C ILE A 140 -11.31 4.49 -1.25
N PHE A 141 -11.88 5.57 -0.73
CA PHE A 141 -12.12 6.83 -1.44
C PHE A 141 -11.46 7.99 -0.69
N PRO A 142 -10.13 8.13 -0.79
CA PRO A 142 -9.37 9.11 -0.04
C PRO A 142 -9.82 10.53 -0.33
N ASP A 143 -9.77 11.36 0.71
CA ASP A 143 -9.96 12.80 0.60
C ASP A 143 -8.66 13.53 0.21
N ASP A 144 -8.77 14.85 -0.03
CA ASP A 144 -7.63 15.67 -0.43
C ASP A 144 -6.55 15.74 0.67
N ASP A 145 -6.92 15.67 1.95
CA ASP A 145 -5.96 15.66 3.06
C ASP A 145 -5.12 14.40 3.03
N MET A 146 -5.74 13.23 2.89
CA MET A 146 -5.04 11.96 2.80
C MET A 146 -4.14 11.89 1.55
N LEU A 147 -4.65 12.34 0.41
CA LEU A 147 -3.87 12.37 -0.83
C LEU A 147 -2.67 13.33 -0.73
N SER A 148 -2.82 14.48 -0.08
CA SER A 148 -1.73 15.46 0.10
C SER A 148 -0.56 14.92 0.92
N ARG A 149 -0.79 13.90 1.73
CA ARG A 149 0.21 13.21 2.57
C ARG A 149 0.61 11.83 2.02
N SER A 150 0.20 11.51 0.79
CA SER A 150 0.51 10.24 0.15
C SER A 150 1.52 10.43 -0.96
N TYR A 151 2.60 9.65 -0.94
CA TYR A 151 3.73 9.78 -1.85
C TYR A 151 3.96 8.51 -2.65
N VAL A 152 4.27 8.66 -3.93
CA VAL A 152 4.68 7.56 -4.80
C VAL A 152 6.21 7.47 -4.76
N PHE A 153 6.76 6.28 -4.65
CA PHE A 153 8.21 6.09 -4.76
C PHE A 153 8.71 6.52 -6.13
N ARG A 154 9.82 7.29 -6.16
CA ARG A 154 10.52 7.55 -7.41
C ARG A 154 11.13 6.26 -7.97
N GLY A 155 11.37 6.25 -9.27
CA GLY A 155 12.17 5.19 -9.89
C GLY A 155 13.63 5.24 -9.40
N LEU A 156 14.23 4.07 -9.21
CA LEU A 156 15.65 3.89 -8.92
C LEU A 156 16.38 3.52 -10.21
N ASP A 157 17.65 3.90 -10.33
CA ASP A 157 18.52 3.29 -11.32
C ASP A 157 19.01 1.90 -10.84
N ASN A 158 19.58 1.11 -11.73
CA ASN A 158 20.00 -0.26 -11.40
C ASN A 158 21.06 -0.32 -10.28
N SER A 159 21.91 0.68 -10.18
CA SER A 159 22.95 0.72 -9.14
C SER A 159 22.40 1.10 -7.78
N GLU A 160 21.47 2.05 -7.73
CA GLU A 160 20.72 2.40 -6.53
C GLU A 160 19.89 1.22 -6.04
N GLU A 161 19.14 0.57 -6.93
CA GLU A 161 18.31 -0.58 -6.58
C GLU A 161 19.15 -1.71 -5.97
N GLN A 162 20.28 -2.04 -6.58
CA GLN A 162 21.17 -3.07 -6.06
C GLN A 162 21.76 -2.69 -4.70
N ALA A 163 22.24 -1.46 -4.54
CA ALA A 163 22.84 -0.99 -3.30
C ALA A 163 21.82 -0.94 -2.16
N PHE A 164 20.64 -0.38 -2.42
CA PHE A 164 19.59 -0.22 -1.42
C PHE A 164 18.99 -1.56 -0.99
N ASN A 165 18.76 -2.47 -1.94
CA ASN A 165 18.35 -3.84 -1.62
C ASN A 165 19.38 -4.57 -0.78
N THR A 166 20.67 -4.42 -1.08
CA THR A 166 21.75 -5.05 -0.30
C THR A 166 21.77 -4.53 1.13
N ALA A 167 21.70 -3.22 1.32
CA ALA A 167 21.68 -2.60 2.64
C ALA A 167 20.44 -3.06 3.45
N PHE A 168 19.27 -3.07 2.85
CA PHE A 168 18.04 -3.54 3.51
C PHE A 168 18.14 -5.02 3.89
N GLN A 169 18.64 -5.87 3.01
CA GLN A 169 18.85 -7.29 3.30
C GLN A 169 19.80 -7.50 4.48
N SER A 170 20.84 -6.67 4.65
CA SER A 170 21.75 -6.74 5.78
C SER A 170 21.02 -6.52 7.12
N VAL A 171 20.05 -5.61 7.16
CA VAL A 171 19.22 -5.40 8.36
C VAL A 171 18.35 -6.63 8.63
N LEU A 172 17.71 -7.20 7.59
CA LEU A 172 16.89 -8.40 7.74
C LEU A 172 17.65 -9.59 8.29
N LEU A 173 18.92 -9.72 7.93
CA LEU A 173 19.79 -10.82 8.37
C LEU A 173 20.46 -10.54 9.74
N GLY A 174 20.22 -9.39 10.35
CA GLY A 174 20.86 -9.00 11.60
C GLY A 174 22.37 -8.78 11.48
N SER A 175 22.86 -8.46 10.29
CA SER A 175 24.28 -8.25 9.95
C SER A 175 24.62 -6.80 9.67
N ALA A 176 23.73 -5.89 10.03
CA ALA A 176 23.93 -4.43 9.91
C ALA A 176 24.53 -3.84 11.18
#